data_1dc351ef8a79b86a3a166acc583e0a86
#
_entry.id   1dc351ef8a79b86a3a166acc583e0a86
#
_cell.length_a   1.000
_cell.length_b   1.000
_cell.length_c   1.000
_cell.angle_alpha   90.00
_cell.angle_beta   90.00
_cell.angle_gamma   90.00
#
_symmetry.space_group_name_H-M   'P 1'
#
loop_
_entity.id
_entity.type
_entity.pdbx_description
1 polymer ?
#
loop_
_entity_poly.entity_id
_entity_poly.type
_entity_poly.pdbx_seq_one_letter_code
_entity_poly.pdbx_strand_id
1 'polypeptide(L)'
;MRRAAPAPIGLTSTVPVEIIYAAGRRPVDLNNVLVTSADPSGHLDAAERAGMPRTTCAWTKGIYAVARAMRLRAVVGVLEGDCSNTRAIVERWREDGIEVVPFAYPHDRSAKRLREELARFAADLDWLGRQGVA
;
A
#
# COMPACT_ATOMS: atom_id res chain seq x y z
N MET A 1 -10.33 20.47 21.48
CA MET A 1 -9.09 19.91 20.92
C MET A 1 -9.43 19.08 19.68
N ARG A 2 -9.03 19.50 18.49
CA ARG A 2 -9.27 18.71 17.27
C ARG A 2 -8.32 17.50 17.30
N ARG A 3 -8.88 16.28 17.33
CA ARG A 3 -8.05 15.08 17.12
C ARG A 3 -7.40 15.21 15.73
N ALA A 4 -6.11 15.01 15.66
CA ALA A 4 -5.42 14.94 14.37
C ALA A 4 -6.12 13.92 13.47
N ALA A 5 -6.21 14.22 12.17
CA ALA A 5 -6.79 13.27 11.23
C ALA A 5 -5.98 11.95 11.24
N PRO A 6 -6.65 10.79 11.12
CA PRO A 6 -5.94 9.52 11.07
C PRO A 6 -4.90 9.48 9.94
N ALA A 7 -3.69 9.03 10.25
CA ALA A 7 -2.61 8.93 9.28
C ALA A 7 -3.02 8.02 8.11
N PRO A 8 -2.81 8.44 6.85
CA PRO A 8 -3.17 7.63 5.69
C PRO A 8 -2.20 6.46 5.53
N ILE A 9 -2.71 5.35 5.01
CA ILE A 9 -1.91 4.21 4.56
C ILE A 9 -2.44 3.74 3.21
N GLY A 10 -1.57 3.65 2.21
CA GLY A 10 -1.95 3.23 0.86
C GLY A 10 -2.19 1.73 0.79
N LEU A 11 -3.08 1.30 -0.11
CA LEU A 11 -3.37 -0.11 -0.36
C LEU A 11 -3.08 -0.45 -1.82
N THR A 12 -2.39 -1.54 -2.08
CA THR A 12 -2.18 -2.06 -3.44
C THR A 12 -3.38 -2.86 -3.93
N SER A 13 -4.11 -3.48 -3.03
CA SER A 13 -5.29 -4.29 -3.32
C SER A 13 -6.21 -4.34 -2.10
N THR A 14 -7.29 -5.10 -2.18
CA THR A 14 -8.24 -5.28 -1.09
C THR A 14 -7.60 -6.00 0.09
N VAL A 15 -7.74 -5.43 1.27
CA VAL A 15 -7.31 -6.00 2.55
C VAL A 15 -8.40 -5.78 3.60
N PRO A 16 -8.33 -6.45 4.75
CA PRO A 16 -9.26 -6.20 5.86
C PRO A 16 -9.08 -4.80 6.44
N VAL A 17 -9.82 -3.83 5.91
CA VAL A 17 -9.68 -2.40 6.29
C VAL A 17 -10.08 -2.14 7.74
N GLU A 18 -10.89 -3.00 8.34
CA GLU A 18 -11.30 -2.94 9.75
C GLU A 18 -10.09 -2.92 10.69
N ILE A 19 -9.06 -3.70 10.35
CA ILE A 19 -7.82 -3.77 11.13
C ILE A 19 -7.04 -2.45 11.01
N ILE A 20 -7.06 -1.84 9.83
CA ILE A 20 -6.43 -0.55 9.59
C ILE A 20 -7.12 0.55 10.42
N TYR A 21 -8.44 0.59 10.40
CA TYR A 21 -9.21 1.52 11.22
C TYR A 21 -8.98 1.29 12.72
N ALA A 22 -8.94 0.02 13.15
CA ALA A 22 -8.66 -0.32 14.54
C ALA A 22 -7.27 0.15 14.99
N ALA A 23 -6.30 0.18 14.08
CA ALA A 23 -4.98 0.73 14.33
C ALA A 23 -4.92 2.27 14.28
N GLY A 24 -6.06 2.94 14.13
CA GLY A 24 -6.14 4.41 14.09
C GLY A 24 -5.64 5.02 12.79
N ARG A 25 -5.62 4.27 11.70
CA ARG A 25 -5.19 4.73 10.38
C ARG A 25 -6.36 4.83 9.40
N ARG A 26 -6.15 5.58 8.33
CA ARG A 26 -7.12 5.75 7.26
C ARG A 26 -6.62 5.03 5.99
N PRO A 27 -7.31 3.98 5.54
CA PRO A 27 -6.92 3.30 4.30
C PRO A 27 -7.15 4.20 3.09
N VAL A 28 -6.23 4.15 2.13
CA VAL A 28 -6.30 4.85 0.84
C VAL A 28 -6.13 3.83 -0.26
N ASP A 29 -7.18 3.55 -1.00
CA ASP A 29 -7.11 2.68 -2.17
C ASP A 29 -6.38 3.41 -3.30
N LEU A 30 -5.14 3.04 -3.55
CA LEU A 30 -4.29 3.65 -4.57
C LEU A 30 -4.86 3.46 -5.98
N ASN A 31 -5.57 2.36 -6.21
CA ASN A 31 -6.21 2.08 -7.49
C ASN A 31 -7.34 3.09 -7.76
N ASN A 32 -8.16 3.34 -6.75
CA ASN A 32 -9.24 4.32 -6.88
C ASN A 32 -8.68 5.74 -7.08
N VAL A 33 -7.63 6.11 -6.36
CA VAL A 33 -6.97 7.41 -6.56
C VAL A 33 -6.45 7.55 -7.98
N LEU A 34 -5.83 6.51 -8.53
CA LEU A 34 -5.31 6.52 -9.91
C LEU A 34 -6.43 6.76 -10.92
N VAL A 35 -7.50 5.96 -10.86
CA VAL A 35 -8.57 6.02 -11.89
C VAL A 35 -9.45 7.25 -11.77
N THR A 36 -9.54 7.86 -10.60
CA THR A 36 -10.28 9.11 -10.38
C THR A 36 -9.41 10.35 -10.46
N SER A 37 -8.13 10.22 -10.73
CA SER A 37 -7.21 11.34 -10.92
C SER A 37 -7.61 12.17 -12.15
N ALA A 38 -7.40 13.48 -12.08
CA ALA A 38 -7.58 14.37 -13.23
C ALA A 38 -6.56 14.10 -14.35
N ASP A 39 -5.40 13.54 -14.00
CA ASP A 39 -4.31 13.23 -14.94
C ASP A 39 -3.69 11.86 -14.63
N PRO A 40 -4.36 10.75 -14.94
CA PRO A 40 -3.80 9.41 -14.73
C PRO A 40 -2.50 9.19 -15.53
N SER A 41 -2.43 9.69 -16.76
CA SER A 41 -1.22 9.58 -17.60
C SER A 41 -0.01 10.26 -16.98
N GLY A 42 -0.20 11.37 -16.29
CA GLY A 42 0.87 12.07 -15.59
C GLY A 42 1.50 11.23 -14.48
N HIS A 43 0.73 10.37 -13.82
CA HIS A 43 1.25 9.40 -12.85
C HIS A 43 2.11 8.34 -13.52
N LEU A 44 1.71 7.84 -14.70
CA LEU A 44 2.50 6.88 -15.46
C LEU A 44 3.84 7.50 -15.88
N ASP A 45 3.82 8.71 -16.42
CA ASP A 45 5.02 9.45 -16.82
C ASP A 45 5.93 9.71 -15.61
N ALA A 46 5.37 10.05 -14.46
CA ALA A 46 6.15 10.25 -13.24
C ALA A 46 6.85 8.96 -12.78
N ALA A 47 6.22 7.82 -12.89
CA ALA A 47 6.82 6.53 -12.59
C ALA A 47 7.98 6.20 -13.54
N GLU A 48 7.82 6.46 -14.82
CA GLU A 48 8.88 6.27 -15.82
C GLU A 48 10.05 7.22 -15.58
N ARG A 49 9.80 8.49 -15.28
CA ARG A 49 10.85 9.44 -14.88
C ARG A 49 11.59 9.02 -13.62
N ALA A 50 10.92 8.31 -12.71
CA ALA A 50 11.54 7.73 -11.53
C ALA A 50 12.34 6.45 -11.80
N GLY A 51 12.43 6.03 -13.07
CA GLY A 51 13.23 4.90 -13.51
C GLY A 51 12.47 3.59 -13.70
N MET A 52 11.13 3.58 -13.65
CA MET A 52 10.38 2.38 -14.00
C MET A 52 10.40 2.14 -15.50
N PRO A 53 10.59 0.88 -15.95
CA PRO A 53 10.57 0.55 -17.38
C PRO A 53 9.22 0.91 -18.02
N ARG A 54 9.28 1.43 -19.26
CA ARG A 54 8.06 1.74 -20.02
C ARG A 54 7.16 0.52 -20.23
N THR A 55 7.76 -0.65 -20.31
CA THR A 55 7.06 -1.93 -20.50
C THR A 55 6.38 -2.44 -19.23
N THR A 56 6.61 -1.82 -18.08
CA THR A 56 5.91 -2.18 -16.85
C THR A 56 4.41 -1.90 -17.00
N CYS A 57 3.59 -2.77 -16.43
CA CYS A 57 2.14 -2.61 -16.40
C CYS A 57 1.75 -1.18 -15.97
N ALA A 58 0.88 -0.54 -16.74
CA ALA A 58 0.44 0.83 -16.49
C ALA A 58 -0.21 0.98 -15.10
N TRP A 59 -0.96 -0.02 -14.67
CA TRP A 59 -1.58 -0.04 -13.35
C TRP A 59 -0.53 0.01 -12.23
N THR A 60 0.47 -0.86 -12.32
CA THR A 60 1.59 -0.92 -11.37
C THR A 60 2.36 0.40 -11.31
N LYS A 61 2.70 0.97 -12.47
CA LYS A 61 3.35 2.29 -12.54
C LYS A 61 2.49 3.37 -11.90
N GLY A 62 1.20 3.36 -12.21
CA GLY A 62 0.27 4.38 -11.72
C GLY A 62 0.15 4.38 -10.20
N ILE A 63 -0.08 3.24 -9.56
CA ILE A 63 -0.20 3.18 -8.10
C ILE A 63 1.12 3.49 -7.39
N TYR A 64 2.25 3.11 -7.99
CA TYR A 64 3.56 3.50 -7.49
C TYR A 64 3.71 5.03 -7.42
N ALA A 65 3.38 5.71 -8.52
CA ALA A 65 3.49 7.17 -8.61
C ALA A 65 2.47 7.88 -7.71
N VAL A 66 1.26 7.35 -7.59
CA VAL A 66 0.20 7.91 -6.72
C VAL A 66 0.67 7.96 -5.27
N ALA A 67 1.23 6.88 -4.74
CA ALA A 67 1.72 6.86 -3.36
C ALA A 67 2.79 7.94 -3.11
N ARG A 68 3.67 8.15 -4.07
CA ARG A 68 4.70 9.21 -4.00
C ARG A 68 4.11 10.61 -4.11
N ALA A 69 3.18 10.81 -5.04
CA ALA A 69 2.51 12.11 -5.23
C ALA A 69 1.71 12.52 -3.98
N MET A 70 1.08 11.59 -3.31
CA MET A 70 0.38 11.80 -2.05
C MET A 70 1.32 11.92 -0.85
N ARG A 71 2.63 11.71 -1.04
CA ARG A 71 3.63 11.70 0.04
C ARG A 71 3.27 10.74 1.18
N LEU A 72 2.74 9.57 0.82
CA LEU A 72 2.44 8.56 1.81
C LEU A 72 3.71 8.07 2.50
N ARG A 73 3.62 7.89 3.80
CA ARG A 73 4.71 7.37 4.62
C ARG A 73 4.64 5.86 4.80
N ALA A 74 3.48 5.29 4.52
CA ALA A 74 3.25 3.86 4.67
C ALA A 74 2.28 3.34 3.60
N VAL A 75 2.49 2.11 3.18
CA VAL A 75 1.62 1.36 2.27
C VAL A 75 1.46 -0.09 2.76
N VAL A 76 0.31 -0.69 2.46
CA VAL A 76 0.12 -2.13 2.58
C VAL A 76 0.35 -2.76 1.21
N GLY A 77 1.34 -3.65 1.13
CA GLY A 77 1.63 -4.41 -0.08
C GLY A 77 1.06 -5.82 0.01
N VAL A 78 0.08 -6.14 -0.83
CA VAL A 78 -0.47 -7.50 -0.90
C VAL A 78 0.44 -8.36 -1.76
N LEU A 79 1.20 -9.27 -1.13
CA LEU A 79 2.25 -10.05 -1.78
C LEU A 79 1.77 -11.40 -2.30
N GLU A 80 0.68 -11.92 -1.75
CA GLU A 80 -0.01 -13.13 -2.22
C GLU A 80 -1.50 -12.84 -2.35
N GLY A 81 -2.11 -13.30 -3.42
CA GLY A 81 -3.50 -13.00 -3.77
C GLY A 81 -3.66 -11.73 -4.60
N ASP A 82 -2.57 -11.15 -5.06
CA ASP A 82 -2.52 -9.99 -5.96
C ASP A 82 -1.51 -10.26 -7.11
N CYS A 83 -1.39 -9.30 -8.00
CA CYS A 83 -0.46 -9.35 -9.12
C CYS A 83 1.00 -9.45 -8.65
N SER A 84 1.79 -10.30 -9.30
CA SER A 84 3.22 -10.46 -8.99
C SER A 84 4.04 -9.17 -9.16
N ASN A 85 3.56 -8.21 -9.97
CA ASN A 85 4.21 -6.91 -10.13
C ASN A 85 4.22 -6.08 -8.84
N THR A 86 3.33 -6.36 -7.90
CA THR A 86 3.29 -5.69 -6.59
C THR A 86 4.61 -5.86 -5.83
N ARG A 87 5.27 -7.01 -5.95
CA ARG A 87 6.58 -7.23 -5.31
C ARG A 87 7.62 -6.23 -5.80
N ALA A 88 7.63 -5.93 -7.10
CA ALA A 88 8.59 -4.99 -7.69
C ALA A 88 8.40 -3.58 -7.15
N ILE A 89 7.17 -3.09 -7.05
CA ILE A 89 6.92 -1.75 -6.51
C ILE A 89 7.12 -1.64 -5.00
N VAL A 90 6.90 -2.71 -4.27
CA VAL A 90 7.19 -2.78 -2.83
C VAL A 90 8.67 -2.51 -2.56
N GLU A 91 9.58 -3.14 -3.31
CA GLU A 91 11.01 -2.88 -3.17
C GLU A 91 11.35 -1.42 -3.48
N ARG A 92 10.79 -0.87 -4.55
CA ARG A 92 11.02 0.54 -4.91
C ARG A 92 10.49 1.51 -3.84
N TRP A 93 9.32 1.24 -3.27
CA TRP A 93 8.81 2.07 -2.18
C TRP A 93 9.71 2.03 -0.95
N ARG A 94 10.29 0.87 -0.62
CA ARG A 94 11.28 0.75 0.45
C ARG A 94 12.52 1.57 0.17
N GLU A 95 13.02 1.54 -1.06
CA GLU A 95 14.15 2.38 -1.51
C GLU A 95 13.82 3.87 -1.40
N ASP A 96 12.58 4.25 -1.66
CA ASP A 96 12.08 5.63 -1.52
C ASP A 96 11.83 6.03 -0.05
N GLY A 97 12.04 5.14 0.91
CA GLY A 97 11.81 5.41 2.33
C GLY A 97 10.35 5.31 2.79
N ILE A 98 9.49 4.68 1.98
CA ILE A 98 8.10 4.40 2.35
C ILE A 98 8.07 3.07 3.11
N GLU A 99 7.47 3.07 4.30
CA GLU A 99 7.29 1.84 5.07
C GLU A 99 6.26 0.93 4.40
N VAL A 100 6.61 -0.32 4.21
CA VAL A 100 5.72 -1.32 3.61
C VAL A 100 5.30 -2.33 4.65
N VAL A 101 3.99 -2.41 4.88
CA VAL A 101 3.36 -3.46 5.68
C VAL A 101 2.92 -4.56 4.72
N PRO A 102 3.53 -5.75 4.74
CA PRO A 102 3.14 -6.82 3.84
C PRO A 102 1.84 -7.47 4.31
N PHE A 103 1.06 -7.94 3.35
CA PHE A 103 -0.11 -8.78 3.60
C PHE A 103 -0.15 -9.91 2.57
N ALA A 104 -0.56 -11.10 2.99
CA ALA A 104 -0.61 -12.27 2.12
C ALA A 104 -1.87 -13.10 2.38
N TYR A 105 -2.66 -13.33 1.34
CA TYR A 105 -3.77 -14.29 1.41
C TYR A 105 -3.22 -15.71 1.25
N PRO A 106 -3.53 -16.65 2.17
CA PRO A 106 -3.04 -18.02 2.05
C PRO A 106 -3.54 -18.71 0.78
N HIS A 107 -2.64 -19.26 -0.02
CA HIS A 107 -2.98 -19.98 -1.25
C HIS A 107 -3.85 -21.21 -1.00
N ASP A 108 -3.62 -21.90 0.12
CA ASP A 108 -4.33 -23.12 0.49
C ASP A 108 -5.69 -22.84 1.15
N ARG A 109 -6.11 -21.58 1.23
CA ARG A 109 -7.34 -21.14 1.88
C ARG A 109 -7.46 -21.60 3.35
N SER A 110 -6.33 -21.86 4.00
CA SER A 110 -6.29 -22.28 5.40
C SER A 110 -6.83 -21.19 6.32
N ALA A 111 -7.87 -21.50 7.07
CA ALA A 111 -8.41 -20.57 8.08
C ALA A 111 -7.40 -20.28 9.19
N LYS A 112 -6.60 -21.26 9.57
CA LYS A 112 -5.53 -21.10 10.56
C LYS A 112 -4.49 -20.09 10.09
N ARG A 113 -3.98 -20.27 8.87
CA ARG A 113 -2.98 -19.34 8.28
C ARG A 113 -3.55 -17.95 8.12
N LEU A 114 -4.82 -17.82 7.72
CA LEU A 114 -5.44 -16.51 7.60
C LEU A 114 -5.53 -15.82 8.97
N ARG A 115 -5.91 -16.52 10.04
CA ARG A 115 -5.93 -15.95 11.39
C ARG A 115 -4.54 -15.50 11.84
N GLU A 116 -3.51 -16.28 11.57
CA GLU A 116 -2.12 -15.94 11.88
C GLU A 116 -1.69 -14.68 11.11
N GLU A 117 -2.05 -14.59 9.84
CA GLU A 117 -1.75 -13.45 8.98
C GLU A 117 -2.47 -12.17 9.45
N LEU A 118 -3.74 -12.26 9.83
CA LEU A 118 -4.50 -11.14 10.37
C LEU A 118 -3.90 -10.64 11.69
N ALA A 119 -3.48 -11.55 12.56
CA ALA A 119 -2.82 -11.20 13.83
C ALA A 119 -1.47 -10.51 13.58
N ARG A 120 -0.67 -11.02 12.65
CA ARG A 120 0.60 -10.41 12.25
C ARG A 120 0.38 -9.02 11.64
N PHE A 121 -0.61 -8.87 10.76
CA PHE A 121 -0.95 -7.61 10.14
C PHE A 121 -1.34 -6.55 11.18
N ALA A 122 -2.16 -6.91 12.16
CA ALA A 122 -2.51 -6.02 13.26
C ALA A 122 -1.27 -5.59 14.06
N ALA A 123 -0.38 -6.55 14.37
CA ALA A 123 0.86 -6.27 15.10
C ALA A 123 1.80 -5.34 14.32
N ASP A 124 1.93 -5.53 13.01
CA ASP A 124 2.74 -4.66 12.15
C ASP A 124 2.21 -3.23 12.11
N LEU A 125 0.89 -3.06 12.04
CA LEU A 125 0.26 -1.74 12.08
C LEU A 125 0.46 -1.04 13.43
N ASP A 126 0.38 -1.77 14.53
CA ASP A 126 0.66 -1.25 15.87
C ASP A 126 2.14 -0.82 15.99
N TRP A 127 3.05 -1.65 15.48
CA TRP A 127 4.47 -1.30 15.44
C TRP A 127 4.71 -0.01 14.67
N LEU A 128 4.10 0.11 13.48
CA LEU A 128 4.20 1.31 12.63
C LEU A 128 3.72 2.57 13.38
N GLY A 129 2.65 2.45 14.15
CA GLY A 129 2.13 3.52 15.00
C GLY A 129 3.12 3.95 16.08
N ARG A 130 3.77 2.98 16.72
CA ARG A 130 4.79 3.25 17.75
C ARG A 130 6.05 3.92 17.18
N GLN A 131 6.37 3.72 15.89
CA GLN A 131 7.47 4.41 15.23
C GLN A 131 7.14 5.85 14.82
N GLY A 132 5.92 6.33 15.08
CA GLY A 132 5.51 7.69 14.72
C GLY A 132 5.40 7.92 13.23
N VAL A 133 5.21 6.89 12.44
CA VAL A 133 4.99 7.00 10.98
C VAL A 133 3.60 7.57 10.73
N ALA A 134 3.58 8.80 10.28
CA ALA A 134 2.33 9.53 9.99
C ALA A 134 1.82 9.28 8.58
#